data_d8b7524ea4ee9cb1960e626e34a9bf4b
#
_entry.id   d8b7524ea4ee9cb1960e626e34a9bf4b
#
_cell.length_a   1.000
_cell.length_b   1.000
_cell.length_c   1.000
_cell.angle_alpha   90.00
_cell.angle_beta   90.00
_cell.angle_gamma   90.00
#
_symmetry.space_group_name_H-M   'P 1'
#
loop_
_entity.id
_entity.type
_entity.pdbx_description
1 polymer ?
#
loop_
_entity_poly.entity_id
_entity_poly.type
_entity_poly.pdbx_seq_one_letter_code
_entity_poly.pdbx_strand_id
1 'polypeptide(L)'
;MISLNNLLESIDSLSEARLLGGEPFLYPKIDKVLELLCKSDKVSKIYIYTNGTIKIKSNIIDSLKNSKITIEITDYGEELSRNKYNLIDLFNKENLNYVCHEPQNWTDSARIVDNKLDDDKLSKMFKACCVNDVFTLLHGKLYHCPFSANVTNLKALFASDKEYVDIKNSKKSELKEKLKNFIFGRPFLEACKLCLGRDFTQELVEPAIQLRKNIPLPSLNS
;
A
#
# COMPACT_ATOMS: atom_id res chain seq x y z
N MET A 1 -4.64 -6.67 12.90
CA MET A 1 -3.72 -6.65 14.08
C MET A 1 -2.87 -7.91 14.18
N ILE A 2 -3.45 -9.13 14.31
CA ILE A 2 -2.66 -10.39 14.40
C ILE A 2 -1.63 -10.52 13.27
N SER A 3 -2.03 -10.31 12.03
CA SER A 3 -1.12 -10.45 10.88
C SER A 3 0.03 -9.44 10.89
N LEU A 4 -0.23 -8.18 11.30
CA LEU A 4 0.82 -7.18 11.41
C LEU A 4 1.82 -7.56 12.51
N ASN A 5 1.33 -8.02 13.65
CA ASN A 5 2.19 -8.50 14.73
C ASN A 5 3.04 -9.69 14.30
N ASN A 6 2.42 -10.71 13.67
CA ASN A 6 3.14 -11.89 13.17
C ASN A 6 4.22 -11.49 12.13
N LEU A 7 3.91 -10.54 11.25
CA LEU A 7 4.88 -10.02 10.28
C LEU A 7 6.06 -9.37 10.98
N LEU A 8 5.80 -8.41 11.90
CA LEU A 8 6.86 -7.71 12.64
C LEU A 8 7.73 -8.65 13.47
N GLU A 9 7.16 -9.71 14.06
CA GLU A 9 7.93 -10.73 14.78
C GLU A 9 8.85 -11.54 13.84
N SER A 10 8.48 -11.68 12.56
CA SER A 10 9.15 -12.57 11.59
C SER A 10 10.16 -11.90 10.68
N ILE A 11 10.24 -10.57 10.67
CA ILE A 11 11.23 -9.79 9.92
C ILE A 11 12.31 -9.25 10.84
N ASP A 12 13.46 -8.91 10.28
CA ASP A 12 14.56 -8.33 11.03
C ASP A 12 14.48 -6.81 11.07
N SER A 13 14.03 -6.17 9.99
CA SER A 13 13.84 -4.72 9.88
C SER A 13 12.76 -4.35 8.87
N LEU A 14 12.21 -3.16 9.01
CA LEU A 14 11.28 -2.52 8.08
C LEU A 14 11.64 -1.05 7.98
N SER A 15 12.21 -0.65 6.85
CA SER A 15 12.62 0.75 6.64
C SER A 15 11.44 1.70 6.68
N GLU A 16 10.33 1.33 6.04
CA GLU A 16 9.14 2.15 5.95
C GLU A 16 7.86 1.32 6.07
N ALA A 17 6.95 1.76 6.93
CA ALA A 17 5.56 1.29 6.97
C ALA A 17 4.66 2.37 6.39
N ARG A 18 3.99 2.09 5.28
CA ARG A 18 3.08 3.03 4.60
C ARG A 18 1.64 2.63 4.85
N LEU A 19 0.89 3.47 5.55
CA LEU A 19 -0.54 3.28 5.77
C LEU A 19 -1.30 3.95 4.62
N LEU A 20 -1.82 3.10 3.73
CA LEU A 20 -2.59 3.50 2.57
C LEU A 20 -3.98 2.87 2.65
N GLY A 21 -4.85 3.28 1.74
CA GLY A 21 -6.20 2.77 1.59
C GLY A 21 -7.01 3.77 0.78
N GLY A 22 -8.32 3.73 0.84
CA GLY A 22 -9.12 4.86 0.38
C GLY A 22 -8.84 6.10 1.23
N GLU A 23 -8.99 5.97 2.56
CA GLU A 23 -8.62 6.97 3.55
C GLU A 23 -8.26 6.25 4.87
N PRO A 24 -6.99 6.25 5.28
CA PRO A 24 -6.53 5.52 6.46
C PRO A 24 -7.21 5.94 7.76
N PHE A 25 -7.51 7.23 7.92
CA PHE A 25 -8.14 7.75 9.13
C PHE A 25 -9.61 7.31 9.31
N LEU A 26 -10.22 6.69 8.29
CA LEU A 26 -11.52 6.01 8.44
C LEU A 26 -11.40 4.65 9.14
N TYR A 27 -10.19 4.07 9.21
CA TYR A 27 -10.02 2.78 9.86
C TYR A 27 -10.21 2.89 11.38
N PRO A 28 -11.20 2.20 11.98
CA PRO A 28 -11.59 2.42 13.38
C PRO A 28 -10.50 2.08 14.41
N LYS A 29 -9.49 1.30 14.02
CA LYS A 29 -8.39 0.83 14.88
C LYS A 29 -7.04 1.36 14.43
N ILE A 30 -7.00 2.52 13.77
CA ILE A 30 -5.74 3.09 13.28
C ILE A 30 -4.79 3.40 14.44
N ASP A 31 -5.33 3.84 15.58
CA ASP A 31 -4.58 4.05 16.82
C ASP A 31 -3.78 2.80 17.25
N LYS A 32 -4.43 1.63 17.16
CA LYS A 32 -3.78 0.35 17.51
C LYS A 32 -2.72 -0.07 16.50
N VAL A 33 -2.92 0.25 15.22
CA VAL A 33 -1.90 0.02 14.18
C VAL A 33 -0.69 0.89 14.44
N LEU A 34 -0.91 2.18 14.70
CA LEU A 34 0.17 3.14 15.00
C LEU A 34 0.93 2.75 16.28
N GLU A 35 0.22 2.39 17.34
CA GLU A 35 0.82 1.91 18.58
C GLU A 35 1.76 0.73 18.34
N LEU A 36 1.32 -0.27 17.56
CA LEU A 36 2.12 -1.46 17.26
C LEU A 36 3.37 -1.12 16.43
N LEU A 37 3.21 -0.28 15.40
CA LEU A 37 4.32 0.14 14.54
C LEU A 37 5.33 1.03 15.29
N CYS A 38 4.86 1.98 16.09
CA CYS A 38 5.71 2.89 16.86
C CYS A 38 6.54 2.17 17.93
N LYS A 39 5.94 1.17 18.60
CA LYS A 39 6.62 0.35 19.63
C LYS A 39 7.67 -0.61 19.07
N SER A 40 7.61 -0.93 17.78
CA SER A 40 8.54 -1.87 17.17
C SER A 40 9.86 -1.18 16.84
N ASP A 41 10.96 -1.67 17.39
CA ASP A 41 12.32 -1.18 17.07
C ASP A 41 12.74 -1.54 15.64
N LYS A 42 12.02 -2.47 15.02
CA LYS A 42 12.27 -2.90 13.64
C LYS A 42 11.74 -1.91 12.59
N VAL A 43 10.81 -1.02 12.96
CA VAL A 43 10.20 -0.04 12.07
C VAL A 43 10.92 1.29 12.20
N SER A 44 11.50 1.78 11.10
CA SER A 44 12.26 3.03 11.11
C SER A 44 11.37 4.25 10.87
N LYS A 45 10.47 4.19 9.87
CA LYS A 45 9.58 5.30 9.49
C LYS A 45 8.16 4.81 9.25
N ILE A 46 7.19 5.68 9.52
CA ILE A 46 5.77 5.42 9.31
C ILE A 46 5.18 6.58 8.51
N TYR A 47 4.63 6.29 7.34
CA TYR A 47 3.94 7.27 6.51
C TYR A 47 2.45 6.99 6.50
N ILE A 48 1.64 8.03 6.68
CA ILE A 48 0.18 7.96 6.61
C ILE A 48 -0.29 8.82 5.45
N TYR A 49 -0.81 8.18 4.39
CA TYR A 49 -1.27 8.89 3.20
C TYR A 49 -2.75 9.21 3.30
N THR A 50 -3.08 10.49 3.52
CA THR A 50 -4.46 10.98 3.55
C THR A 50 -4.79 11.77 2.29
N ASN A 51 -6.00 11.63 1.81
CA ASN A 51 -6.53 12.41 0.68
C ASN A 51 -7.15 13.75 1.11
N GLY A 52 -7.08 14.10 2.39
CA GLY A 52 -7.61 15.37 2.90
C GLY A 52 -9.13 15.49 2.87
N THR A 53 -9.87 14.40 2.71
CA THR A 53 -11.34 14.45 2.61
C THR A 53 -12.06 14.49 3.93
N ILE A 54 -11.43 14.04 5.02
CA ILE A 54 -12.08 13.88 6.34
C ILE A 54 -11.39 14.68 7.43
N LYS A 55 -12.11 14.88 8.54
CA LYS A 55 -11.54 15.40 9.78
C LYS A 55 -10.96 14.25 10.62
N ILE A 56 -9.77 14.48 11.19
CA ILE A 56 -9.16 13.53 12.12
C ILE A 56 -9.84 13.62 13.48
N LYS A 57 -10.12 12.47 14.09
CA LYS A 57 -10.71 12.39 15.42
C LYS A 57 -9.68 12.78 16.48
N SER A 58 -10.10 13.53 17.50
CA SER A 58 -9.22 14.02 18.57
C SER A 58 -8.49 12.89 19.32
N ASN A 59 -9.13 11.75 19.48
CA ASN A 59 -8.56 10.62 20.23
C ASN A 59 -7.34 9.93 19.55
N ILE A 60 -7.04 10.26 18.30
CA ILE A 60 -5.85 9.71 17.60
C ILE A 60 -4.70 10.72 17.49
N ILE A 61 -4.92 11.99 17.84
CA ILE A 61 -3.90 13.05 17.72
C ILE A 61 -2.63 12.70 18.47
N ASP A 62 -2.75 12.24 19.72
CA ASP A 62 -1.58 11.87 20.52
C ASP A 62 -0.78 10.71 19.92
N SER A 63 -1.47 9.78 19.26
CA SER A 63 -0.79 8.69 18.56
C SER A 63 0.02 9.16 17.35
N LEU A 64 -0.27 10.35 16.81
CA LEU A 64 0.43 10.94 15.67
C LEU A 64 1.71 11.71 16.06
N LYS A 65 1.92 12.00 17.36
CA LYS A 65 3.07 12.77 17.85
C LYS A 65 4.39 11.99 17.87
N ASN A 66 4.41 10.73 17.47
CA ASN A 66 5.63 9.94 17.44
C ASN A 66 6.57 10.39 16.31
N SER A 67 7.85 10.56 16.63
CA SER A 67 8.87 11.06 15.68
C SER A 67 9.08 10.18 14.44
N LYS A 68 8.66 8.90 14.47
CA LYS A 68 8.69 8.02 13.31
C LYS A 68 7.61 8.35 12.28
N ILE A 69 6.55 9.10 12.66
CA ILE A 69 5.38 9.33 11.82
C ILE A 69 5.55 10.60 11.00
N THR A 70 5.25 10.50 9.72
CA THR A 70 5.02 11.61 8.80
C THR A 70 3.67 11.42 8.12
N ILE A 71 2.86 12.47 8.09
CA ILE A 71 1.56 12.46 7.42
C ILE A 71 1.74 13.07 6.03
N GLU A 72 1.36 12.31 5.01
CA GLU A 72 1.44 12.71 3.60
C GLU A 72 0.03 13.11 3.14
N ILE A 73 -0.21 14.40 2.93
CA ILE A 73 -1.46 14.88 2.36
C ILE A 73 -1.33 14.85 0.85
N THR A 74 -2.12 14.00 0.18
CA THR A 74 -2.23 14.04 -1.28
C THR A 74 -3.39 14.96 -1.64
N ASP A 75 -3.06 16.11 -2.20
CA ASP A 75 -4.05 17.11 -2.62
C ASP A 75 -4.65 16.71 -3.98
N TYR A 76 -5.96 16.53 -4.04
CA TYR A 76 -6.72 16.25 -5.26
C TYR A 76 -7.61 17.45 -5.65
N GLY A 77 -7.27 18.66 -5.17
CA GLY A 77 -8.04 19.87 -5.40
C GLY A 77 -9.12 20.09 -4.35
N GLU A 78 -9.70 21.30 -4.37
CA GLU A 78 -10.61 21.80 -3.31
C GLU A 78 -11.89 20.98 -3.16
N GLU A 79 -12.41 20.43 -4.25
CA GLU A 79 -13.64 19.64 -4.22
C GLU A 79 -13.44 18.26 -3.53
N LEU A 80 -12.30 17.64 -3.76
CA LEU A 80 -11.99 16.31 -3.21
C LEU A 80 -11.28 16.40 -1.88
N SER A 81 -10.22 17.19 -1.76
CA SER A 81 -9.43 17.39 -0.53
C SER A 81 -10.01 18.50 0.36
N ARG A 82 -11.32 18.52 0.53
CA ARG A 82 -12.08 19.63 1.15
C ARG A 82 -11.71 19.97 2.60
N ASN A 83 -11.07 19.05 3.34
CA ASN A 83 -10.60 19.29 4.69
C ASN A 83 -9.08 19.57 4.77
N LYS A 84 -8.39 19.69 3.64
CA LYS A 84 -6.92 19.89 3.59
C LYS A 84 -6.45 21.02 4.50
N TYR A 85 -7.03 22.19 4.37
CA TYR A 85 -6.62 23.35 5.17
C TYR A 85 -6.88 23.18 6.67
N ASN A 86 -8.02 22.59 7.04
CA ASN A 86 -8.31 22.27 8.44
C ASN A 86 -7.31 21.23 9.01
N LEU A 87 -6.83 20.29 8.19
CA LEU A 87 -5.81 19.33 8.59
C LEU A 87 -4.45 20.01 8.77
N ILE A 88 -4.05 20.90 7.85
CA ILE A 88 -2.82 21.67 7.94
C ILE A 88 -2.81 22.51 9.22
N ASP A 89 -3.90 23.24 9.50
CA ASP A 89 -4.04 24.04 10.72
C ASP A 89 -3.93 23.16 11.98
N LEU A 90 -4.59 22.01 11.98
CA LEU A 90 -4.50 21.03 13.07
C LEU A 90 -3.07 20.52 13.25
N PHE A 91 -2.38 20.14 12.17
CA PHE A 91 -1.04 19.59 12.24
C PHE A 91 -0.02 20.62 12.74
N ASN A 92 -0.15 21.87 12.29
CA ASN A 92 0.66 22.97 12.79
C ASN A 92 0.40 23.22 14.29
N LYS A 93 -0.86 23.30 14.70
CA LYS A 93 -1.26 23.47 16.10
C LYS A 93 -0.71 22.38 17.02
N GLU A 94 -0.77 21.14 16.59
CA GLU A 94 -0.35 19.98 17.37
C GLU A 94 1.13 19.61 17.17
N ASN A 95 1.88 20.38 16.37
CA ASN A 95 3.29 20.17 16.03
C ASN A 95 3.55 18.77 15.46
N LEU A 96 2.71 18.33 14.49
CA LEU A 96 2.84 17.04 13.83
C LEU A 96 3.71 17.16 12.57
N ASN A 97 4.46 16.11 12.26
CA ASN A 97 5.24 16.06 11.02
C ASN A 97 4.30 15.76 9.83
N TYR A 98 4.27 16.63 8.85
CA TYR A 98 3.50 16.41 7.64
C TYR A 98 4.15 16.99 6.39
N VAL A 99 3.76 16.48 5.23
CA VAL A 99 4.07 17.02 3.90
C VAL A 99 2.76 17.11 3.13
N CYS A 100 2.58 18.19 2.36
CA CYS A 100 1.45 18.33 1.46
C CYS A 100 1.97 18.33 0.02
N HIS A 101 1.48 17.38 -0.77
CA HIS A 101 1.84 17.24 -2.19
C HIS A 101 0.82 17.96 -3.07
N GLU A 102 1.32 18.71 -4.04
CA GLU A 102 0.50 19.28 -5.10
C GLU A 102 -0.23 18.18 -5.88
N PRO A 103 -1.39 18.49 -6.47
CA PRO A 103 -2.13 17.56 -7.29
C PRO A 103 -1.24 16.99 -8.40
N GLN A 104 -1.18 15.67 -8.50
CA GLN A 104 -0.38 14.99 -9.52
C GLN A 104 -1.23 13.98 -10.27
N ASN A 105 -0.99 13.89 -11.56
CA ASN A 105 -1.55 12.82 -12.38
C ASN A 105 -0.90 11.48 -12.02
N TRP A 106 -1.61 10.41 -12.25
CA TRP A 106 -1.12 9.06 -12.01
C TRP A 106 -0.45 8.49 -13.25
N THR A 107 0.57 7.68 -13.04
CA THR A 107 1.16 6.89 -14.13
C THR A 107 0.20 5.77 -14.52
N ASP A 108 -0.15 5.66 -15.80
CA ASP A 108 -0.94 4.54 -16.35
C ASP A 108 -0.08 3.28 -16.45
N SER A 109 0.09 2.59 -15.34
CA SER A 109 1.04 1.48 -15.21
C SER A 109 0.43 0.09 -15.29
N ALA A 110 -0.91 -0.02 -15.19
CA ALA A 110 -1.53 -1.34 -15.14
C ALA A 110 -2.99 -1.30 -15.62
N ARG A 111 -3.32 -2.26 -16.47
CA ARG A 111 -4.67 -2.56 -16.90
C ARG A 111 -4.95 -4.03 -16.66
N ILE A 112 -6.24 -4.42 -16.51
CA ILE A 112 -6.58 -5.84 -16.35
C ILE A 112 -6.66 -6.46 -17.76
N VAL A 113 -5.52 -6.51 -18.43
CA VAL A 113 -5.35 -7.08 -19.78
C VAL A 113 -4.02 -7.81 -19.82
N ASP A 114 -4.02 -9.04 -20.32
CA ASP A 114 -2.78 -9.80 -20.52
C ASP A 114 -1.99 -9.23 -21.71
N ASN A 115 -0.82 -8.65 -21.39
CA ASN A 115 0.05 -8.00 -22.37
C ASN A 115 0.87 -8.99 -23.22
N LYS A 116 0.72 -10.31 -23.02
CA LYS A 116 1.38 -11.37 -23.79
C LYS A 116 2.92 -11.24 -23.82
N LEU A 117 3.51 -10.74 -22.75
CA LEU A 117 4.94 -10.63 -22.60
C LEU A 117 5.56 -12.01 -22.29
N ASP A 118 6.72 -12.28 -22.87
CA ASP A 118 7.52 -13.45 -22.53
C ASP A 118 8.22 -13.30 -21.17
N ASP A 119 8.71 -14.41 -20.62
CA ASP A 119 9.32 -14.44 -19.27
C ASP A 119 10.56 -13.55 -19.16
N ASP A 120 11.35 -13.39 -20.22
CA ASP A 120 12.54 -12.53 -20.22
C ASP A 120 12.14 -11.05 -20.11
N LYS A 121 11.12 -10.63 -20.84
CA LYS A 121 10.57 -9.27 -20.74
C LYS A 121 9.94 -9.03 -19.38
N LEU A 122 9.15 -9.98 -18.85
CA LEU A 122 8.56 -9.90 -17.54
C LEU A 122 9.63 -9.76 -16.44
N SER A 123 10.70 -10.56 -16.51
CA SER A 123 11.82 -10.48 -15.56
C SER A 123 12.54 -9.14 -15.62
N LYS A 124 12.82 -8.62 -16.81
CA LYS A 124 13.43 -7.31 -16.99
C LYS A 124 12.54 -6.19 -16.46
N MET A 125 11.26 -6.24 -16.80
CA MET A 125 10.26 -5.27 -16.34
C MET A 125 10.14 -5.28 -14.81
N PHE A 126 10.06 -6.46 -14.18
CA PHE A 126 9.98 -6.58 -12.73
C PHE A 126 11.24 -6.05 -12.04
N LYS A 127 12.42 -6.36 -12.57
CA LYS A 127 13.69 -5.89 -12.03
C LYS A 127 13.83 -4.36 -12.11
N ALA A 128 13.29 -3.73 -13.15
CA ALA A 128 13.30 -2.28 -13.33
C ALA A 128 12.15 -1.56 -12.61
N CYS A 129 11.17 -2.30 -12.06
CA CYS A 129 9.98 -1.74 -11.46
C CYS A 129 10.29 -1.01 -10.15
N CYS A 130 9.79 0.21 -9.98
CA CYS A 130 9.99 1.03 -8.77
C CYS A 130 9.31 0.47 -7.50
N VAL A 131 8.52 -0.60 -7.63
CA VAL A 131 7.85 -1.27 -6.50
C VAL A 131 8.27 -2.74 -6.36
N ASN A 132 9.42 -3.13 -6.91
CA ASN A 132 9.92 -4.49 -6.81
C ASN A 132 10.37 -4.89 -5.39
N ASP A 133 10.59 -3.92 -4.51
CA ASP A 133 10.93 -4.08 -3.10
C ASP A 133 9.78 -3.60 -2.15
N VAL A 134 8.60 -3.34 -2.71
CA VAL A 134 7.44 -2.87 -1.95
C VAL A 134 6.45 -4.02 -1.72
N PHE A 135 6.10 -4.24 -0.47
CA PHE A 135 5.18 -5.30 -0.07
C PHE A 135 3.86 -4.73 0.46
N THR A 136 2.76 -5.42 0.21
CA THR A 136 1.41 -5.00 0.63
C THR A 136 0.78 -6.05 1.53
N LEU A 137 0.54 -5.71 2.80
CA LEU A 137 -0.23 -6.54 3.72
C LEU A 137 -1.72 -6.22 3.57
N LEU A 138 -2.46 -7.13 2.94
CA LEU A 138 -3.89 -6.98 2.69
C LEU A 138 -4.63 -8.24 3.15
N HIS A 139 -5.67 -8.08 3.99
CA HIS A 139 -6.50 -9.17 4.52
C HIS A 139 -5.72 -10.33 5.15
N GLY A 140 -4.56 -10.03 5.76
CA GLY A 140 -3.72 -11.04 6.42
C GLY A 140 -2.75 -11.78 5.52
N LYS A 141 -2.68 -11.39 4.25
CA LYS A 141 -1.75 -11.91 3.23
C LYS A 141 -0.75 -10.85 2.84
N LEU A 142 0.52 -11.22 2.70
CA LEU A 142 1.58 -10.34 2.21
C LEU A 142 1.81 -10.60 0.72
N TYR A 143 1.57 -9.60 -0.08
CA TYR A 143 1.81 -9.57 -1.52
C TYR A 143 3.09 -8.80 -1.84
N HIS A 144 3.71 -9.09 -2.98
CA HIS A 144 4.96 -8.45 -3.37
C HIS A 144 4.77 -7.02 -3.90
N CYS A 145 3.60 -6.65 -4.40
CA CYS A 145 3.34 -5.28 -4.83
C CYS A 145 1.86 -4.88 -4.60
N PRO A 146 1.55 -3.57 -4.58
CA PRO A 146 0.18 -3.08 -4.41
C PRO A 146 -0.76 -3.54 -5.54
N PHE A 147 -0.27 -3.63 -6.78
CA PHE A 147 -1.09 -4.07 -7.91
C PHE A 147 -1.46 -5.55 -7.76
N SER A 148 -0.50 -6.43 -7.47
CA SER A 148 -0.77 -7.85 -7.22
C SER A 148 -1.79 -8.05 -6.10
N ALA A 149 -1.67 -7.30 -4.99
CA ALA A 149 -2.63 -7.34 -3.90
C ALA A 149 -4.05 -6.96 -4.34
N ASN A 150 -4.18 -5.86 -5.08
CA ASN A 150 -5.48 -5.33 -5.47
C ASN A 150 -6.15 -6.15 -6.58
N VAL A 151 -5.42 -6.56 -7.62
CA VAL A 151 -5.98 -7.37 -8.72
C VAL A 151 -6.45 -8.73 -8.22
N THR A 152 -5.75 -9.30 -7.23
CA THR A 152 -6.16 -10.53 -6.55
C THR A 152 -7.39 -10.31 -5.67
N ASN A 153 -7.41 -9.24 -4.88
CA ASN A 153 -8.55 -8.88 -4.02
C ASN A 153 -9.83 -8.60 -4.82
N LEU A 154 -9.69 -7.99 -5.98
CA LEU A 154 -10.78 -7.70 -6.92
C LEU A 154 -11.18 -8.91 -7.77
N LYS A 155 -10.54 -10.08 -7.57
CA LYS A 155 -10.79 -11.33 -8.28
C LYS A 155 -10.57 -11.26 -9.80
N ALA A 156 -9.78 -10.29 -10.25
CA ALA A 156 -9.41 -10.17 -11.66
C ALA A 156 -8.25 -11.11 -12.04
N LEU A 157 -7.48 -11.56 -11.03
CA LEU A 157 -6.48 -12.60 -11.16
C LEU A 157 -6.76 -13.69 -10.14
N PHE A 158 -6.67 -14.97 -10.55
CA PHE A 158 -6.73 -16.07 -9.59
C PHE A 158 -5.55 -16.02 -8.63
N ALA A 159 -5.84 -15.99 -7.34
CA ALA A 159 -4.82 -16.09 -6.30
C ALA A 159 -4.19 -17.48 -6.35
N SER A 160 -3.01 -17.62 -6.91
CA SER A 160 -2.18 -18.78 -6.66
C SER A 160 -1.44 -18.59 -5.32
N ASP A 161 -1.12 -19.68 -4.64
CA ASP A 161 -0.28 -19.66 -3.42
C ASP A 161 1.10 -19.04 -3.67
N LYS A 162 1.41 -18.80 -4.93
CA LYS A 162 2.64 -18.14 -5.37
C LYS A 162 2.59 -16.62 -5.24
N GLU A 163 1.43 -15.98 -5.23
CA GLU A 163 1.29 -14.52 -5.26
C GLU A 163 1.35 -13.86 -3.87
N TYR A 164 1.26 -14.63 -2.80
CA TYR A 164 1.27 -14.11 -1.44
C TYR A 164 1.82 -15.10 -0.40
N VAL A 165 2.18 -14.56 0.76
CA VAL A 165 2.39 -15.35 1.98
C VAL A 165 1.19 -15.12 2.91
N ASP A 166 0.51 -16.19 3.33
CA ASP A 166 -0.58 -16.11 4.31
C ASP A 166 -0.01 -15.90 5.71
N ILE A 167 0.16 -14.64 6.08
CA ILE A 167 0.71 -14.25 7.39
C ILE A 167 -0.24 -14.63 8.53
N LYS A 168 -1.54 -14.59 8.26
CA LYS A 168 -2.57 -14.83 9.28
C LYS A 168 -2.58 -16.29 9.74
N ASN A 169 -2.46 -17.22 8.79
CA ASN A 169 -2.66 -18.66 9.03
C ASN A 169 -1.36 -19.46 9.03
N SER A 170 -0.22 -18.86 8.69
CA SER A 170 1.08 -19.54 8.74
C SER A 170 1.55 -19.75 10.18
N LYS A 171 2.22 -20.88 10.42
CA LYS A 171 2.91 -21.13 11.70
C LYS A 171 4.08 -20.15 11.84
N LYS A 172 4.23 -19.56 13.02
CA LYS A 172 5.31 -18.58 13.30
C LYS A 172 6.69 -19.16 13.05
N SER A 173 6.93 -20.44 13.37
CA SER A 173 8.21 -21.15 13.15
C SER A 173 8.63 -21.24 11.68
N GLU A 174 7.67 -21.20 10.75
CA GLU A 174 7.91 -21.34 9.30
C GLU A 174 7.89 -19.96 8.58
N LEU A 175 7.37 -18.94 9.25
CA LEU A 175 7.02 -17.69 8.59
C LEU A 175 8.25 -16.94 8.09
N LYS A 176 9.34 -16.91 8.87
CA LYS A 176 10.59 -16.27 8.47
C LYS A 176 11.17 -16.86 7.18
N GLU A 177 11.17 -18.18 7.07
CA GLU A 177 11.68 -18.88 5.87
C GLU A 177 10.74 -18.69 4.67
N LYS A 178 9.42 -18.77 4.89
CA LYS A 178 8.43 -18.47 3.84
C LYS A 178 8.59 -17.05 3.29
N LEU A 179 8.78 -16.06 4.17
CA LEU A 179 9.00 -14.66 3.77
C LEU A 179 10.30 -14.52 2.97
N LYS A 180 11.40 -15.12 3.42
CA LYS A 180 12.68 -15.08 2.70
C LYS A 180 12.56 -15.65 1.29
N ASN A 181 11.97 -16.83 1.15
CA ASN A 181 11.74 -17.46 -0.14
C ASN A 181 10.80 -16.65 -1.04
N PHE A 182 9.80 -16.03 -0.45
CA PHE A 182 8.87 -15.18 -1.17
C PHE A 182 9.51 -13.89 -1.68
N ILE A 183 10.35 -13.24 -0.88
CA ILE A 183 11.00 -11.97 -1.21
C ILE A 183 12.08 -12.15 -2.29
N PHE A 184 12.89 -13.21 -2.18
CA PHE A 184 14.09 -13.37 -3.00
C PHE A 184 13.97 -14.46 -4.08
N GLY A 185 12.92 -15.26 -4.06
CA GLY A 185 12.82 -16.49 -4.87
C GLY A 185 12.18 -16.30 -6.26
N ARG A 186 11.93 -15.06 -6.74
CA ARG A 186 11.14 -14.89 -7.96
C ARG A 186 11.72 -13.89 -8.95
N PRO A 187 11.70 -14.24 -10.25
CA PRO A 187 12.10 -13.32 -11.31
C PRO A 187 10.99 -12.29 -11.65
N PHE A 188 9.72 -12.63 -11.45
CA PHE A 188 8.52 -11.77 -11.67
C PHE A 188 7.29 -12.36 -10.99
N LEU A 189 6.17 -11.65 -11.03
CA LEU A 189 4.85 -12.06 -10.49
C LEU A 189 3.89 -12.39 -11.64
N GLU A 190 2.90 -13.25 -11.41
CA GLU A 190 1.82 -13.47 -12.38
C GLU A 190 1.09 -12.15 -12.70
N ALA A 191 0.90 -11.28 -11.70
CA ALA A 191 0.34 -9.96 -11.89
C ALA A 191 1.14 -9.07 -12.87
N CYS A 192 2.43 -9.33 -13.07
CA CYS A 192 3.24 -8.60 -14.04
C CYS A 192 2.77 -8.78 -15.49
N LYS A 193 2.08 -9.88 -15.80
CA LYS A 193 1.47 -10.11 -17.12
C LYS A 193 0.39 -9.09 -17.47
N LEU A 194 -0.24 -8.50 -16.43
CA LEU A 194 -1.30 -7.51 -16.54
C LEU A 194 -0.79 -6.07 -16.32
N CYS A 195 0.52 -5.89 -16.20
CA CYS A 195 1.15 -4.62 -15.90
C CYS A 195 2.04 -4.18 -17.06
N LEU A 196 2.13 -2.87 -17.27
CA LEU A 196 3.02 -2.26 -18.27
C LEU A 196 4.40 -1.91 -17.69
N GLY A 197 4.64 -2.27 -16.43
CA GLY A 197 5.79 -1.82 -15.67
C GLY A 197 5.55 -0.45 -15.03
N ARG A 198 6.44 -0.06 -14.14
CA ARG A 198 6.35 1.23 -13.47
C ARG A 198 7.74 1.85 -13.35
N ASP A 199 8.22 2.32 -14.48
CA ASP A 199 9.50 3.01 -14.63
C ASP A 199 9.35 4.53 -14.83
N PHE A 200 8.11 5.06 -14.64
CA PHE A 200 7.72 6.45 -14.82
C PHE A 200 7.82 7.01 -16.25
N THR A 201 8.03 6.15 -17.25
CA THR A 201 8.00 6.54 -18.67
C THR A 201 6.60 6.44 -19.27
N GLN A 202 5.65 5.84 -18.54
CA GLN A 202 4.29 5.62 -18.99
C GLN A 202 3.48 6.93 -19.02
N GLU A 203 2.42 6.94 -19.83
CA GLU A 203 1.50 8.04 -19.93
C GLU A 203 0.88 8.41 -18.58
N LEU A 204 0.63 9.70 -18.36
CA LEU A 204 -0.04 10.20 -17.17
C LEU A 204 -1.53 10.23 -17.40
N VAL A 205 -2.28 9.75 -16.43
CA VAL A 205 -3.75 9.77 -16.39
C VAL A 205 -4.24 10.56 -15.19
N GLU A 206 -5.45 11.10 -15.30
CA GLU A 206 -6.08 11.77 -14.15
C GLU A 206 -6.29 10.82 -12.99
N PRO A 207 -6.21 11.30 -11.74
CA PRO A 207 -6.52 10.52 -10.56
C PRO A 207 -7.93 9.94 -10.62
N ALA A 208 -8.09 8.70 -10.17
CA ALA A 208 -9.39 8.04 -10.16
C ALA A 208 -10.36 8.76 -9.22
N ILE A 209 -11.58 8.97 -9.67
CA ILE A 209 -12.67 9.49 -8.87
C ILE A 209 -13.21 8.37 -7.97
N GLN A 210 -13.35 8.64 -6.68
CA GLN A 210 -13.95 7.70 -5.76
C GLN A 210 -15.44 7.53 -6.03
N LEU A 211 -15.84 6.33 -6.43
CA LEU A 211 -17.24 6.00 -6.69
C LEU A 211 -17.98 5.69 -5.39
N ARG A 212 -19.24 6.10 -5.29
CA ARG A 212 -20.13 5.75 -4.15
C ARG A 212 -20.55 4.28 -4.15
N LYS A 213 -20.51 3.62 -5.30
CA LYS A 213 -20.81 2.19 -5.48
C LYS A 213 -19.71 1.56 -6.32
N ASN A 214 -19.32 0.33 -5.95
CA ASN A 214 -18.37 -0.43 -6.73
C ASN A 214 -18.95 -0.77 -8.10
N ILE A 215 -18.17 -0.52 -9.15
CA ILE A 215 -18.44 -1.04 -10.48
C ILE A 215 -17.75 -2.41 -10.57
N PRO A 216 -18.46 -3.48 -10.95
CA PRO A 216 -17.82 -4.78 -11.17
C PRO A 216 -16.72 -4.65 -12.22
N LEU A 217 -15.54 -5.18 -11.93
CA LEU A 217 -14.47 -5.28 -12.93
C LEU A 217 -14.74 -6.47 -13.85
N PRO A 218 -14.42 -6.34 -15.17
CA PRO A 218 -14.45 -7.49 -16.05
C PRO A 218 -13.47 -8.55 -15.52
N SER A 219 -13.91 -9.80 -15.45
CA SER A 219 -13.02 -10.91 -15.15
C SER A 219 -12.26 -11.32 -16.41
N LEU A 220 -10.98 -11.70 -16.29
CA LEU A 220 -10.16 -12.20 -17.39
C LEU A 220 -10.67 -13.55 -17.95
N ASN A 221 -11.72 -14.11 -17.36
CA ASN A 221 -12.28 -15.43 -17.68
C ASN A 221 -13.68 -15.36 -18.30
N SER A 222 -14.13 -14.20 -18.78
CA SER A 222 -15.37 -14.04 -19.52
C SER A 222 -15.11 -13.93 -21.02
#